data_2e7af9b34be6f2eee35ba2428d000198
#
_entry.id   2e7af9b34be6f2eee35ba2428d000198
#
_cell.length_a   1.000
_cell.length_b   1.000
_cell.length_c   1.000
_cell.angle_alpha   90.00
_cell.angle_beta   90.00
_cell.angle_gamma   90.00
#
_symmetry.space_group_name_H-M   'P 1'
#
loop_
_entity.id
_entity.type
_entity.pdbx_description
1 polymer ?
#
loop_
_entity_poly.entity_id
_entity_poly.type
_entity_poly.pdbx_seq_one_letter_code
_entity_poly.pdbx_strand_id
1 'polypeptide(L)'
;FTTVLVVLAGWKVIDSRVGQYMAAFLVLSGMMNGVFCAMDAALFYVFFEATLIPMFIVIGVWGGPNRVYAALKFFLFTLLGSLLTLVALIYLYTMSAGSFALPDYYRLQIPLTAQILLFIAFFAAFAVKVPMFPVHTWLPDAHVEAPTGGSVVLAAVMLKLGAYGFIRLSLPILPDASHVLAPVVIGLSLIAVVYIGLVALVQTDMKKLIAYSSISH
;
A
#
# COMPACT_ATOMS: atom_id res chain seq x y z
N PHE A 1 12.15 4.77 -12.94
CA PHE A 1 11.56 5.22 -14.21
C PHE A 1 10.35 6.11 -14.00
N THR A 2 9.32 5.68 -13.26
CA THR A 2 8.09 6.44 -12.98
C THR A 2 8.38 7.82 -12.36
N THR A 3 9.34 7.91 -11.45
CA THR A 3 9.73 9.19 -10.81
C THR A 3 10.26 10.21 -11.82
N VAL A 4 11.03 9.76 -12.81
CA VAL A 4 11.52 10.64 -13.90
C VAL A 4 10.36 11.22 -14.70
N LEU A 5 9.38 10.36 -15.05
CA LEU A 5 8.17 10.80 -15.78
C LEU A 5 7.34 11.78 -14.97
N VAL A 6 7.21 11.57 -13.65
CA VAL A 6 6.47 12.47 -12.76
C VAL A 6 7.16 13.82 -12.62
N VAL A 7 8.48 13.85 -12.52
CA VAL A 7 9.25 15.09 -12.48
C VAL A 7 9.07 15.89 -13.78
N LEU A 8 9.16 15.22 -14.92
CA LEU A 8 8.96 15.84 -16.24
C LEU A 8 7.51 16.36 -16.40
N ALA A 9 6.52 15.58 -16.04
CA ALA A 9 5.10 15.96 -16.11
C ALA A 9 4.75 17.11 -15.15
N GLY A 10 5.38 17.16 -13.98
CA GLY A 10 5.18 18.21 -12.98
C GLY A 10 5.89 19.53 -13.28
N TRP A 11 6.80 19.56 -14.26
CA TRP A 11 7.73 20.68 -14.51
C TRP A 11 7.04 22.03 -14.73
N LYS A 12 5.90 22.04 -15.43
CA LYS A 12 5.14 23.26 -15.75
C LYS A 12 3.81 23.36 -15.00
N VAL A 13 3.42 22.36 -14.24
CA VAL A 13 2.10 22.28 -13.59
C VAL A 13 2.14 22.77 -12.15
N ILE A 14 3.30 22.67 -11.52
CA ILE A 14 3.48 23.04 -10.11
C ILE A 14 4.24 24.37 -10.04
N ASP A 15 3.54 25.43 -9.61
CA ASP A 15 4.10 26.79 -9.52
C ASP A 15 4.51 27.16 -8.09
N SER A 16 3.98 26.46 -7.06
CA SER A 16 4.27 26.74 -5.65
C SER A 16 5.15 25.67 -5.02
N ARG A 17 6.18 26.11 -4.30
CA ARG A 17 7.10 25.24 -3.52
C ARG A 17 7.68 24.09 -4.36
N VAL A 18 8.07 24.36 -5.60
CA VAL A 18 8.54 23.34 -6.56
C VAL A 18 9.67 22.49 -6.01
N GLY A 19 10.65 23.10 -5.33
CA GLY A 19 11.77 22.36 -4.73
C GLY A 19 11.33 21.33 -3.68
N GLN A 20 10.34 21.67 -2.84
CA GLN A 20 9.79 20.74 -1.85
C GLN A 20 9.00 19.61 -2.50
N TYR A 21 8.25 19.91 -3.56
CA TYR A 21 7.52 18.92 -4.35
C TYR A 21 8.47 17.88 -4.95
N MET A 22 9.52 18.35 -5.64
CA MET A 22 10.52 17.45 -6.24
C MET A 22 11.26 16.64 -5.18
N ALA A 23 11.65 17.26 -4.06
CA ALA A 23 12.28 16.57 -2.94
C ALA A 23 11.38 15.45 -2.36
N ALA A 24 10.07 15.73 -2.19
CA ALA A 24 9.13 14.73 -1.70
C ALA A 24 9.06 13.48 -2.62
N PHE A 25 9.06 13.67 -3.95
CA PHE A 25 9.07 12.55 -4.89
C PHE A 25 10.40 11.78 -4.92
N LEU A 26 11.53 12.46 -4.76
CA LEU A 26 12.83 11.79 -4.69
C LEU A 26 12.94 10.96 -3.43
N VAL A 27 12.54 11.50 -2.27
CA VAL A 27 12.49 10.78 -1.00
C VAL A 27 11.54 9.59 -1.11
N LEU A 28 10.34 9.79 -1.64
CA LEU A 28 9.35 8.72 -1.85
C LEU A 28 9.92 7.60 -2.73
N SER A 29 10.61 7.95 -3.81
CA SER A 29 11.26 6.97 -4.70
C SER A 29 12.34 6.17 -3.98
N GLY A 30 13.16 6.83 -3.16
CA GLY A 30 14.16 6.16 -2.33
C GLY A 30 13.53 5.16 -1.35
N MET A 31 12.46 5.57 -0.67
CA MET A 31 11.74 4.72 0.28
C MET A 31 11.08 3.51 -0.41
N MET A 32 10.44 3.71 -1.58
CA MET A 32 9.88 2.59 -2.35
C MET A 32 10.95 1.59 -2.80
N ASN A 33 12.10 2.07 -3.26
CA ASN A 33 13.24 1.20 -3.58
C ASN A 33 13.72 0.45 -2.34
N GLY A 34 13.76 1.10 -1.18
CA GLY A 34 14.07 0.46 0.10
C GLY A 34 13.14 -0.70 0.44
N VAL A 35 11.82 -0.54 0.21
CA VAL A 35 10.85 -1.63 0.42
C VAL A 35 11.17 -2.85 -0.46
N PHE A 36 11.42 -2.62 -1.75
CA PHE A 36 11.69 -3.73 -2.69
C PHE A 36 13.03 -4.41 -2.48
N CYS A 37 14.03 -3.69 -1.98
CA CYS A 37 15.39 -4.22 -1.75
C CYS A 37 15.57 -4.80 -0.34
N ALA A 38 14.63 -4.61 0.59
CA ALA A 38 14.77 -5.06 1.95
C ALA A 38 14.79 -6.60 2.04
N MET A 39 15.83 -7.15 2.65
CA MET A 39 15.98 -8.56 3.01
C MET A 39 15.70 -8.82 4.49
N ASP A 40 15.42 -7.77 5.22
CA ASP A 40 15.09 -7.74 6.64
C ASP A 40 13.65 -7.24 6.81
N ALA A 41 12.85 -7.93 7.62
CA ALA A 41 11.43 -7.65 7.78
C ALA A 41 11.16 -6.34 8.53
N ALA A 42 12.02 -5.98 9.50
CA ALA A 42 11.91 -4.69 10.19
C ALA A 42 12.25 -3.54 9.25
N LEU A 43 13.29 -3.70 8.45
CA LEU A 43 13.69 -2.70 7.44
C LEU A 43 12.59 -2.56 6.38
N PHE A 44 12.01 -3.67 5.91
CA PHE A 44 10.84 -3.65 5.02
C PHE A 44 9.71 -2.81 5.63
N TYR A 45 9.36 -3.08 6.88
CA TYR A 45 8.27 -2.38 7.57
C TYR A 45 8.56 -0.88 7.71
N VAL A 46 9.77 -0.51 8.13
CA VAL A 46 10.18 0.90 8.27
C VAL A 46 10.04 1.65 6.94
N PHE A 47 10.56 1.11 5.84
CA PHE A 47 10.43 1.74 4.53
C PHE A 47 8.98 1.75 4.03
N PHE A 48 8.22 0.67 4.28
CA PHE A 48 6.82 0.57 3.90
C PHE A 48 5.97 1.66 4.55
N GLU A 49 6.15 1.91 5.86
CA GLU A 49 5.50 3.00 6.59
C GLU A 49 6.04 4.38 6.18
N ALA A 50 7.33 4.50 6.02
CA ALA A 50 7.95 5.77 5.67
C ALA A 50 7.45 6.33 4.32
N THR A 51 6.98 5.48 3.39
CA THR A 51 6.36 5.95 2.13
C THR A 51 5.10 6.78 2.35
N LEU A 52 4.43 6.64 3.50
CA LEU A 52 3.20 7.39 3.81
C LEU A 52 3.47 8.87 4.00
N ILE A 53 4.61 9.23 4.61
CA ILE A 53 4.93 10.60 4.99
C ILE A 53 5.05 11.52 3.75
N PRO A 54 5.89 11.21 2.75
CA PRO A 54 5.99 12.05 1.56
C PRO A 54 4.69 12.13 0.78
N MET A 55 3.94 11.01 0.67
CA MET A 55 2.67 11.01 -0.04
C MET A 55 1.60 11.82 0.69
N PHE A 56 1.53 11.73 2.02
CA PHE A 56 0.66 12.57 2.85
C PHE A 56 0.94 14.07 2.61
N ILE A 57 2.22 14.45 2.56
CA ILE A 57 2.64 15.82 2.28
C ILE A 57 2.26 16.23 0.85
N VAL A 58 2.50 15.37 -0.14
CA VAL A 58 2.16 15.64 -1.55
C VAL A 58 0.65 15.88 -1.71
N ILE A 59 -0.19 15.05 -1.12
CA ILE A 59 -1.65 15.22 -1.18
C ILE A 59 -2.08 16.46 -0.37
N GLY A 60 -1.57 16.63 0.84
CA GLY A 60 -2.01 17.68 1.77
C GLY A 60 -1.59 19.10 1.37
N VAL A 61 -0.45 19.25 0.67
CA VAL A 61 0.07 20.58 0.28
C VAL A 61 -0.35 20.97 -1.15
N TRP A 62 -0.22 20.06 -2.13
CA TRP A 62 -0.47 20.32 -3.54
C TRP A 62 -1.78 19.73 -4.08
N GLY A 63 -2.60 19.15 -3.20
CA GLY A 63 -3.90 18.58 -3.54
C GLY A 63 -4.98 19.61 -3.79
N GLY A 64 -6.16 19.14 -4.20
CA GLY A 64 -7.36 19.93 -4.50
C GLY A 64 -8.06 20.52 -3.26
N PRO A 65 -9.32 20.91 -3.40
CA PRO A 65 -10.07 21.60 -2.32
C PRO A 65 -10.21 20.79 -1.04
N ASN A 66 -10.45 19.47 -1.14
CA ASN A 66 -10.64 18.57 -0.01
C ASN A 66 -9.37 17.80 0.39
N ARG A 67 -8.19 18.32 0.01
CA ARG A 67 -6.88 17.66 0.21
C ARG A 67 -6.60 17.22 1.64
N VAL A 68 -7.01 18.00 2.65
CA VAL A 68 -6.76 17.66 4.06
C VAL A 68 -7.52 16.41 4.45
N TYR A 69 -8.81 16.34 4.10
CA TYR A 69 -9.64 15.15 4.36
C TYR A 69 -9.07 13.91 3.65
N ALA A 70 -8.73 14.04 2.37
CA ALA A 70 -8.19 12.94 1.59
C ALA A 70 -6.83 12.46 2.13
N ALA A 71 -5.94 13.38 2.50
CA ALA A 71 -4.65 13.07 3.08
C ALA A 71 -4.79 12.34 4.44
N LEU A 72 -5.64 12.85 5.33
CA LEU A 72 -5.90 12.22 6.63
C LEU A 72 -6.54 10.84 6.46
N LYS A 73 -7.52 10.70 5.58
CA LYS A 73 -8.17 9.41 5.30
C LYS A 73 -7.16 8.40 4.77
N PHE A 74 -6.35 8.78 3.79
CA PHE A 74 -5.26 7.96 3.27
C PHE A 74 -4.31 7.50 4.39
N PHE A 75 -3.83 8.46 5.21
CA PHE A 75 -2.87 8.18 6.26
C PHE A 75 -3.45 7.26 7.34
N LEU A 76 -4.66 7.56 7.85
CA LEU A 76 -5.29 6.77 8.91
C LEU A 76 -5.63 5.35 8.47
N PHE A 77 -6.19 5.18 7.26
CA PHE A 77 -6.51 3.84 6.74
C PHE A 77 -5.25 2.98 6.61
N THR A 78 -4.19 3.55 6.04
CA THR A 78 -2.96 2.81 5.81
C THR A 78 -2.21 2.53 7.10
N LEU A 79 -2.13 3.49 8.02
CA LEU A 79 -1.47 3.32 9.32
C LEU A 79 -2.19 2.26 10.18
N LEU A 80 -3.52 2.32 10.30
CA LEU A 80 -4.28 1.35 11.09
C LEU A 80 -4.10 -0.09 10.57
N GLY A 81 -4.10 -0.26 9.24
CA GLY A 81 -3.85 -1.57 8.64
C GLY A 81 -2.46 -2.11 9.00
N SER A 82 -1.45 -1.27 8.89
CA SER A 82 -0.06 -1.67 9.05
C SER A 82 0.41 -1.87 10.49
N LEU A 83 -0.25 -1.29 11.48
CA LEU A 83 0.06 -1.55 12.90
C LEU A 83 -0.07 -3.04 13.27
N LEU A 84 -1.03 -3.75 12.68
CA LEU A 84 -1.17 -5.19 12.89
C LEU A 84 0.02 -5.98 12.32
N THR A 85 0.59 -5.51 11.21
CA THR A 85 1.82 -6.10 10.67
C THR A 85 2.99 -5.95 11.63
N LEU A 86 3.13 -4.82 12.31
CA LEU A 86 4.18 -4.64 13.31
C LEU A 86 4.05 -5.68 14.44
N VAL A 87 2.84 -5.90 14.95
CA VAL A 87 2.58 -6.93 15.96
C VAL A 87 2.98 -8.32 15.44
N ALA A 88 2.62 -8.64 14.19
CA ALA A 88 3.00 -9.90 13.56
C ALA A 88 4.52 -10.05 13.43
N LEU A 89 5.24 -9.00 13.06
CA LEU A 89 6.69 -9.01 12.96
C LEU A 89 7.37 -9.18 14.31
N ILE A 90 6.86 -8.56 15.39
CA ILE A 90 7.35 -8.77 16.76
C ILE A 90 7.17 -10.22 17.18
N TYR A 91 6.01 -10.82 16.90
CA TYR A 91 5.78 -12.23 17.18
C TYR A 91 6.78 -13.13 16.42
N LEU A 92 6.97 -12.90 15.12
CA LEU A 92 7.94 -13.65 14.31
C LEU A 92 9.38 -13.48 14.83
N TYR A 93 9.74 -12.28 15.27
CA TYR A 93 11.03 -12.01 15.90
C TYR A 93 11.27 -12.86 17.14
N THR A 94 10.26 -13.01 18.01
CA THR A 94 10.38 -13.87 19.20
C THR A 94 10.53 -15.36 18.84
N MET A 95 9.86 -15.81 17.78
CA MET A 95 9.93 -17.18 17.29
C MET A 95 11.23 -17.51 16.56
N SER A 96 11.88 -16.50 15.96
CA SER A 96 13.14 -16.65 15.18
C SER A 96 14.41 -16.45 16.04
N ALA A 97 14.32 -16.56 17.34
CA ALA A 97 15.44 -16.34 18.27
C ALA A 97 16.09 -14.94 18.13
N GLY A 98 15.30 -13.92 17.80
CA GLY A 98 15.76 -12.54 17.72
C GLY A 98 16.30 -12.11 16.34
N SER A 99 15.93 -12.81 15.27
CA SER A 99 16.27 -12.41 13.90
C SER A 99 15.11 -11.72 13.19
N PHE A 100 15.39 -10.69 12.39
CA PHE A 100 14.45 -10.10 11.44
C PHE A 100 14.72 -10.52 9.99
N ALA A 101 15.73 -11.35 9.75
CA ALA A 101 16.07 -11.78 8.40
C ALA A 101 14.95 -12.62 7.77
N LEU A 102 14.51 -12.28 6.57
CA LEU A 102 13.43 -13.00 5.86
C LEU A 102 13.74 -14.50 5.65
N PRO A 103 14.98 -14.91 5.32
CA PRO A 103 15.31 -16.34 5.18
C PRO A 103 15.07 -17.15 6.45
N ASP A 104 15.24 -16.55 7.63
CA ASP A 104 15.00 -17.22 8.90
C ASP A 104 13.50 -17.42 9.12
N TYR A 105 12.67 -16.46 8.75
CA TYR A 105 11.21 -16.57 8.82
C TYR A 105 10.65 -17.67 7.92
N TYR A 106 11.24 -17.89 6.75
CA TYR A 106 10.80 -18.95 5.82
C TYR A 106 11.06 -20.37 6.34
N ARG A 107 11.93 -20.50 7.34
CA ARG A 107 12.28 -21.79 7.96
C ARG A 107 11.50 -22.08 9.24
N LEU A 108 10.73 -21.12 9.75
CA LEU A 108 9.97 -21.27 10.97
C LEU A 108 8.83 -22.29 10.79
N GLN A 109 8.74 -23.23 11.72
CA GLN A 109 7.58 -24.10 11.83
C GLN A 109 6.57 -23.46 12.77
N ILE A 110 5.55 -22.81 12.21
CA ILE A 110 4.53 -22.07 12.95
C ILE A 110 3.26 -22.91 13.01
N PRO A 111 2.65 -23.12 14.18
CA PRO A 111 1.36 -23.81 14.29
C PRO A 111 0.27 -23.13 13.47
N LEU A 112 -0.64 -23.91 12.87
CA LEU A 112 -1.68 -23.40 11.95
C LEU A 112 -2.51 -22.26 12.56
N THR A 113 -2.87 -22.36 13.85
CA THR A 113 -3.65 -21.29 14.52
C THR A 113 -2.88 -19.97 14.55
N ALA A 114 -1.58 -20.02 14.85
CA ALA A 114 -0.73 -18.82 14.83
C ALA A 114 -0.54 -18.30 13.40
N GLN A 115 -0.36 -19.19 12.41
CA GLN A 115 -0.28 -18.81 11.00
C GLN A 115 -1.55 -18.05 10.54
N ILE A 116 -2.75 -18.50 10.94
CA ILE A 116 -4.00 -17.83 10.58
C ILE A 116 -4.07 -16.41 11.18
N LEU A 117 -3.70 -16.25 12.46
CA LEU A 117 -3.69 -14.92 13.10
C LEU A 117 -2.67 -13.98 12.46
N LEU A 118 -1.47 -14.47 12.16
CA LEU A 118 -0.42 -13.72 11.47
C LEU A 118 -0.86 -13.34 10.04
N PHE A 119 -1.51 -14.29 9.33
CA PHE A 119 -2.04 -14.02 7.99
C PHE A 119 -3.08 -12.90 8.01
N ILE A 120 -4.00 -12.90 8.96
CA ILE A 120 -5.01 -11.84 9.12
C ILE A 120 -4.33 -10.50 9.39
N ALA A 121 -3.29 -10.48 10.23
CA ALA A 121 -2.53 -9.27 10.53
C ALA A 121 -1.80 -8.71 9.30
N PHE A 122 -1.12 -9.55 8.52
CA PHE A 122 -0.51 -9.15 7.25
C PHE A 122 -1.55 -8.76 6.19
N PHE A 123 -2.64 -9.54 6.12
CA PHE A 123 -3.74 -9.28 5.20
C PHE A 123 -4.35 -7.90 5.44
N ALA A 124 -4.57 -7.49 6.70
CA ALA A 124 -5.13 -6.17 7.01
C ALA A 124 -4.29 -5.03 6.42
N ALA A 125 -2.96 -5.08 6.57
CA ALA A 125 -2.07 -4.06 6.00
C ALA A 125 -2.05 -4.08 4.48
N PHE A 126 -1.85 -5.26 3.91
CA PHE A 126 -1.67 -5.39 2.46
C PHE A 126 -2.97 -5.20 1.70
N ALA A 127 -4.12 -5.63 2.26
CA ALA A 127 -5.44 -5.39 1.70
C ALA A 127 -5.81 -3.90 1.67
N VAL A 128 -5.39 -3.12 2.67
CA VAL A 128 -5.55 -1.66 2.63
C VAL A 128 -4.67 -1.05 1.54
N LYS A 129 -3.41 -1.48 1.39
CA LYS A 129 -2.49 -0.95 0.37
C LYS A 129 -2.90 -1.36 -1.06
N VAL A 130 -3.34 -2.61 -1.27
CA VAL A 130 -3.83 -3.12 -2.58
C VAL A 130 -5.20 -2.55 -2.96
N PRO A 131 -5.83 -1.78 -2.17
CA PRO A 131 -7.21 -1.43 -1.85
C PRO A 131 -8.24 -2.51 -2.19
N MET A 132 -8.19 -3.60 -1.44
CA MET A 132 -9.19 -4.67 -1.57
C MET A 132 -10.55 -4.25 -0.98
N PHE A 133 -11.63 -4.82 -1.50
CA PHE A 133 -12.93 -4.68 -0.86
C PHE A 133 -12.92 -5.32 0.55
N PRO A 134 -13.46 -4.69 1.61
CA PRO A 134 -14.16 -3.38 1.67
C PRO A 134 -13.26 -2.18 2.04
N VAL A 135 -11.95 -2.35 2.22
CA VAL A 135 -11.02 -1.32 2.74
C VAL A 135 -10.45 -0.39 1.65
N HIS A 136 -11.11 -0.26 0.52
CA HIS A 136 -10.68 0.48 -0.67
C HIS A 136 -11.08 1.96 -0.69
N THR A 137 -11.96 2.40 0.20
CA THR A 137 -12.66 3.70 0.10
C THR A 137 -11.76 4.93 0.23
N TRP A 138 -10.54 4.77 0.69
CA TRP A 138 -9.55 5.84 0.78
C TRP A 138 -8.95 6.21 -0.59
N LEU A 139 -8.86 5.22 -1.51
CA LEU A 139 -8.15 5.39 -2.77
C LEU A 139 -8.82 6.38 -3.73
N PRO A 140 -10.15 6.34 -3.99
CA PRO A 140 -10.80 7.32 -4.85
C PRO A 140 -10.63 8.75 -4.35
N ASP A 141 -10.75 8.98 -3.04
CA ASP A 141 -10.59 10.31 -2.46
C ASP A 141 -9.14 10.81 -2.59
N ALA A 142 -8.16 9.94 -2.29
CA ALA A 142 -6.76 10.25 -2.44
C ALA A 142 -6.40 10.58 -3.91
N HIS A 143 -6.91 9.80 -4.89
CA HIS A 143 -6.64 10.02 -6.32
C HIS A 143 -7.26 11.30 -6.87
N VAL A 144 -8.48 11.62 -6.45
CA VAL A 144 -9.18 12.83 -6.92
C VAL A 144 -8.45 14.08 -6.45
N GLU A 145 -8.06 14.09 -5.19
CA GLU A 145 -7.43 15.25 -4.58
C GLU A 145 -5.93 15.36 -4.87
N ALA A 146 -5.23 14.26 -5.09
CA ALA A 146 -3.80 14.28 -5.37
C ALA A 146 -3.47 15.05 -6.67
N PRO A 147 -2.34 15.79 -6.71
CA PRO A 147 -1.82 16.31 -7.97
C PRO A 147 -1.51 15.15 -8.91
N THR A 148 -1.50 15.40 -10.23
CA THR A 148 -1.35 14.36 -11.26
C THR A 148 -0.14 13.46 -11.01
N GLY A 149 1.02 14.03 -10.65
CA GLY A 149 2.22 13.26 -10.30
C GLY A 149 2.02 12.35 -9.09
N GLY A 150 1.30 12.82 -8.06
CA GLY A 150 0.93 12.02 -6.90
C GLY A 150 0.05 10.83 -7.27
N SER A 151 -0.99 11.05 -8.09
CA SER A 151 -1.86 9.98 -8.58
C SER A 151 -1.10 8.94 -9.41
N VAL A 152 -0.15 9.37 -10.25
CA VAL A 152 0.68 8.45 -11.05
C VAL A 152 1.53 7.54 -10.16
N VAL A 153 2.24 8.09 -9.18
CA VAL A 153 3.08 7.28 -8.27
C VAL A 153 2.23 6.38 -7.39
N LEU A 154 1.09 6.89 -6.89
CA LEU A 154 0.16 6.11 -6.09
C LEU A 154 -0.30 4.86 -6.86
N ALA A 155 -0.83 5.03 -8.08
CA ALA A 155 -1.34 3.94 -8.90
C ALA A 155 -0.23 3.02 -9.45
N ALA A 156 0.88 3.59 -9.90
CA ALA A 156 1.93 2.81 -10.57
C ALA A 156 2.75 1.94 -9.61
N VAL A 157 3.10 2.44 -8.42
CA VAL A 157 4.07 1.79 -7.54
C VAL A 157 3.51 1.52 -6.15
N MET A 158 2.89 2.52 -5.49
CA MET A 158 2.51 2.39 -4.08
C MET A 158 1.49 1.26 -3.83
N LEU A 159 0.52 1.06 -4.72
CA LEU A 159 -0.43 -0.04 -4.61
C LEU A 159 0.27 -1.40 -4.74
N LYS A 160 1.34 -1.49 -5.55
CA LYS A 160 2.11 -2.73 -5.77
C LYS A 160 2.97 -3.11 -4.56
N LEU A 161 3.24 -2.19 -3.64
CA LEU A 161 3.92 -2.54 -2.37
C LEU A 161 3.08 -3.53 -1.53
N GLY A 162 1.75 -3.41 -1.55
CA GLY A 162 0.87 -4.37 -0.88
C GLY A 162 0.91 -5.75 -1.52
N ALA A 163 0.83 -5.82 -2.85
CA ALA A 163 0.95 -7.09 -3.59
C ALA A 163 2.33 -7.74 -3.37
N TYR A 164 3.40 -6.94 -3.39
CA TYR A 164 4.75 -7.40 -3.06
C TYR A 164 4.82 -7.97 -1.63
N GLY A 165 4.18 -7.30 -0.65
CA GLY A 165 4.08 -7.78 0.72
C GLY A 165 3.41 -9.15 0.83
N PHE A 166 2.33 -9.40 0.08
CA PHE A 166 1.72 -10.74 0.01
C PHE A 166 2.70 -11.79 -0.52
N ILE A 167 3.36 -11.51 -1.64
CA ILE A 167 4.27 -12.45 -2.29
C ILE A 167 5.52 -12.69 -1.45
N ARG A 168 6.03 -11.65 -0.79
CA ARG A 168 7.32 -11.69 -0.09
C ARG A 168 7.21 -12.14 1.36
N LEU A 169 6.12 -11.81 2.04
CA LEU A 169 5.91 -12.10 3.47
C LEU A 169 4.82 -13.15 3.69
N SER A 170 3.58 -12.88 3.26
CA SER A 170 2.45 -13.73 3.63
C SER A 170 2.57 -15.15 3.08
N LEU A 171 2.80 -15.30 1.79
CA LEU A 171 2.81 -16.62 1.14
C LEU A 171 3.97 -17.51 1.59
N PRO A 172 5.23 -17.02 1.66
CA PRO A 172 6.36 -17.89 2.03
C PRO A 172 6.43 -18.20 3.53
N ILE A 173 5.98 -17.27 4.41
CA ILE A 173 6.05 -17.45 5.86
C ILE A 173 4.87 -18.26 6.38
N LEU A 174 3.69 -18.15 5.74
CA LEU A 174 2.41 -18.69 6.22
C LEU A 174 1.72 -19.55 5.13
N PRO A 175 2.35 -20.61 4.62
CA PRO A 175 1.82 -21.37 3.50
C PRO A 175 0.48 -22.06 3.83
N ASP A 176 0.35 -22.67 5.01
CA ASP A 176 -0.86 -23.41 5.39
C ASP A 176 -2.05 -22.47 5.59
N ALA A 177 -1.84 -21.33 6.27
CA ALA A 177 -2.87 -20.30 6.44
C ALA A 177 -3.27 -19.70 5.08
N SER A 178 -2.32 -19.52 4.17
CA SER A 178 -2.59 -19.03 2.81
C SER A 178 -3.52 -19.97 2.05
N HIS A 179 -3.33 -21.27 2.17
CA HIS A 179 -4.23 -22.27 1.57
C HIS A 179 -5.63 -22.24 2.20
N VAL A 180 -5.72 -22.19 3.52
CA VAL A 180 -6.99 -22.18 4.27
C VAL A 180 -7.80 -20.91 3.95
N LEU A 181 -7.15 -19.75 3.86
CA LEU A 181 -7.80 -18.45 3.65
C LEU A 181 -7.89 -18.04 2.17
N ALA A 182 -7.32 -18.81 1.24
CA ALA A 182 -7.39 -18.54 -0.19
C ALA A 182 -8.83 -18.32 -0.70
N PRO A 183 -9.85 -19.12 -0.32
CA PRO A 183 -11.23 -18.89 -0.78
C PRO A 183 -11.79 -17.53 -0.36
N VAL A 184 -11.43 -17.04 0.84
CA VAL A 184 -11.85 -15.73 1.34
C VAL A 184 -11.21 -14.63 0.50
N VAL A 185 -9.90 -14.71 0.26
CA VAL A 185 -9.16 -13.72 -0.55
C VAL A 185 -9.69 -13.69 -1.98
N ILE A 186 -9.91 -14.85 -2.59
CA ILE A 186 -10.49 -14.99 -3.94
C ILE A 186 -11.90 -14.39 -3.97
N GLY A 187 -12.75 -14.68 -2.97
CA GLY A 187 -14.09 -14.12 -2.87
C GLY A 187 -14.10 -12.60 -2.81
N LEU A 188 -13.23 -12.00 -1.97
CA LEU A 188 -13.09 -10.54 -1.88
C LEU A 188 -12.58 -9.94 -3.19
N SER A 189 -11.65 -10.60 -3.88
CA SER A 189 -11.14 -10.18 -5.18
C SER A 189 -12.22 -10.23 -6.26
N LEU A 190 -13.05 -11.28 -6.29
CA LEU A 190 -14.20 -11.38 -7.21
C LEU A 190 -15.23 -10.28 -6.97
N ILE A 191 -15.51 -9.97 -5.70
CA ILE A 191 -16.38 -8.83 -5.35
C ILE A 191 -15.77 -7.53 -5.89
N ALA A 192 -14.46 -7.33 -5.74
CA ALA A 192 -13.80 -6.14 -6.27
C ALA A 192 -13.93 -6.06 -7.79
N VAL A 193 -13.69 -7.14 -8.52
CA VAL A 193 -13.79 -7.17 -9.99
C VAL A 193 -15.23 -6.82 -10.44
N VAL A 194 -16.24 -7.44 -9.87
CA VAL A 194 -17.63 -7.25 -10.31
C VAL A 194 -18.23 -5.97 -9.74
N TYR A 195 -18.27 -5.86 -8.42
CA TYR A 195 -18.97 -4.74 -7.76
C TYR A 195 -18.26 -3.41 -8.02
N ILE A 196 -16.94 -3.34 -7.79
CA ILE A 196 -16.19 -2.10 -8.00
C ILE A 196 -16.12 -1.76 -9.49
N GLY A 197 -16.05 -2.75 -10.38
CA GLY A 197 -16.15 -2.54 -11.83
C GLY A 197 -17.46 -1.86 -12.23
N LEU A 198 -18.60 -2.32 -11.69
CA LEU A 198 -19.90 -1.68 -11.89
C LEU A 198 -19.95 -0.26 -11.30
N VAL A 199 -19.37 -0.05 -10.13
CA VAL A 199 -19.24 1.28 -9.53
C VAL A 199 -18.45 2.22 -10.43
N ALA A 200 -17.37 1.73 -11.08
CA ALA A 200 -16.59 2.54 -12.01
C ALA A 200 -17.42 3.03 -13.21
N LEU A 201 -18.31 2.19 -13.75
CA LEU A 201 -19.13 2.53 -14.92
C LEU A 201 -20.10 3.70 -14.67
N VAL A 202 -20.55 3.92 -13.45
CA VAL A 202 -21.53 4.96 -13.10
C VAL A 202 -20.87 6.26 -12.64
N GLN A 203 -19.52 6.35 -12.65
CA GLN A 203 -18.83 7.54 -12.22
C GLN A 203 -18.90 8.64 -13.31
N THR A 204 -19.22 9.86 -12.88
CA THR A 204 -19.23 11.04 -13.72
C THR A 204 -17.90 11.79 -13.78
N ASP A 205 -17.07 11.62 -12.74
CA ASP A 205 -15.74 12.20 -12.63
C ASP A 205 -14.68 11.24 -13.19
N MET A 206 -13.87 11.74 -14.15
CA MET A 206 -12.84 10.95 -14.84
C MET A 206 -11.79 10.39 -13.85
N LYS A 207 -11.35 11.18 -12.86
CA LYS A 207 -10.38 10.71 -11.87
C LYS A 207 -10.97 9.63 -10.98
N LYS A 208 -12.26 9.74 -10.58
CA LYS A 208 -12.97 8.69 -9.83
C LYS A 208 -13.11 7.42 -10.65
N LEU A 209 -13.48 7.53 -11.92
CA LEU A 209 -13.58 6.39 -12.83
C LEU A 209 -12.25 5.63 -12.91
N ILE A 210 -11.14 6.34 -13.13
CA ILE A 210 -9.79 5.72 -13.18
C ILE A 210 -9.43 5.08 -11.84
N ALA A 211 -9.74 5.74 -10.72
CA ALA A 211 -9.47 5.19 -9.39
C ALA A 211 -10.24 3.89 -9.13
N TYR A 212 -11.55 3.86 -9.39
CA TYR A 212 -12.36 2.64 -9.23
C TYR A 212 -11.96 1.54 -10.21
N SER A 213 -11.62 1.89 -11.44
CA SER A 213 -11.05 0.94 -12.41
C SER A 213 -9.75 0.32 -11.90
N SER A 214 -8.88 1.11 -11.26
CA SER A 214 -7.64 0.58 -10.66
C SER A 214 -7.87 -0.36 -9.47
N ILE A 215 -8.99 -0.20 -8.75
CA ILE A 215 -9.38 -1.11 -7.66
C ILE A 215 -9.91 -2.44 -8.21
N SER A 216 -10.66 -2.40 -9.31
CA SER A 216 -11.25 -3.60 -9.92
C SER A 216 -10.22 -4.49 -10.61
N HIS A 217 -9.09 -3.95 -11.06
CA HIS A 217 -7.96 -4.68 -11.68
C HIS A 217 -6.98 -5.23 -10.66
#